data_5f65934faf17a3284f2cae407c652985
#
_entry.id   5f65934faf17a3284f2cae407c652985
#
_cell.length_a   1.000
_cell.length_b   1.000
_cell.length_c   1.000
_cell.angle_alpha   90.00
_cell.angle_beta   90.00
_cell.angle_gamma   90.00
#
_symmetry.space_group_name_H-M   'P 1'
#
loop_
_entity.id
_entity.type
_entity.pdbx_description
1 polymer ?
#
loop_
_entity_poly.entity_id
_entity_poly.type
_entity_poly.pdbx_seq_one_letter_code
_entity_poly.pdbx_strand_id
1 'polypeptide(L)'
;MARPVYKYKIKLTGKEKQELRQAKKKGCKKARLVIRILIILLANAGKTMAATAEILGCCEQTVLNQRKRFLARCSEGTVVALMDLPRSGRPVTYGPQERVQITAMVCETLWEHKLPLSRFSIADLQRVVIQEEGLAGLSHSSLGRILRQDALQPWRYRYWLFPRDPDFVSRACVILDLYAGFWEGQRLGPDEYGLSADEKSIQILARCHPSLPAIPGYEQRVEFEYKRQGTVAYHAAWDIFRGKIFGRVAPTTSIATFNQLIDLVMTQTPYQTGARVFWIVDGGCAHHRNTFPARLSSMYANAVAVSLPVHASWLNQIELYFSIVQRKVLTPLDVADEATLTQRLLDFQDYYQEVAKPFSWKFTAADLKKRLELVQAFSLQLGFTLRTSETLV
;
A
#
# COMPACT_ATOMS: atom_id res chain seq x y z
N MET A 1 55.53 -1.51 -51.38
CA MET A 1 54.21 -1.06 -50.83
C MET A 1 54.33 -0.96 -49.31
N ALA A 2 54.27 0.25 -48.76
CA ALA A 2 54.35 0.50 -47.30
C ALA A 2 53.15 -0.10 -46.61
N ARG A 3 53.35 -0.91 -45.56
CA ARG A 3 52.26 -1.48 -44.73
C ARG A 3 51.48 -0.33 -44.09
N PRO A 4 50.12 -0.28 -44.18
CA PRO A 4 49.35 0.74 -43.58
C PRO A 4 49.56 0.75 -42.05
N VAL A 5 50.10 1.85 -41.51
CA VAL A 5 50.26 2.03 -40.07
C VAL A 5 48.89 2.08 -39.43
N TYR A 6 48.53 1.04 -38.70
CA TYR A 6 47.27 0.99 -37.96
C TYR A 6 47.26 2.03 -36.86
N LYS A 7 46.78 3.24 -37.18
CA LYS A 7 46.76 4.43 -36.30
C LYS A 7 45.91 4.24 -35.03
N TYR A 8 45.00 3.24 -34.98
CA TYR A 8 44.07 3.01 -33.87
C TYR A 8 44.17 1.54 -33.37
N LYS A 9 45.37 1.20 -32.86
CA LYS A 9 45.57 -0.12 -32.18
C LYS A 9 44.95 -0.06 -30.79
N ILE A 10 44.18 -1.12 -30.45
CA ILE A 10 43.58 -1.27 -29.13
C ILE A 10 44.33 -2.42 -28.41
N LYS A 11 44.84 -2.10 -27.22
CA LYS A 11 45.40 -3.08 -26.29
C LYS A 11 44.61 -2.99 -24.99
N LEU A 12 43.93 -4.05 -24.60
CA LEU A 12 43.15 -4.18 -23.39
C LEU A 12 43.96 -4.92 -22.33
N THR A 13 43.88 -4.45 -21.10
CA THR A 13 44.35 -5.22 -19.93
C THR A 13 43.46 -6.44 -19.69
N GLY A 14 43.93 -7.38 -18.88
CA GLY A 14 43.15 -8.56 -18.51
C GLY A 14 41.82 -8.21 -17.87
N LYS A 15 41.81 -7.18 -17.01
CA LYS A 15 40.60 -6.65 -16.32
C LYS A 15 39.60 -6.07 -17.31
N GLU A 16 40.01 -5.17 -18.17
CA GLU A 16 39.17 -4.56 -19.21
C GLU A 16 38.52 -5.57 -20.14
N LYS A 17 39.31 -6.57 -20.55
CA LYS A 17 38.83 -7.68 -21.37
C LYS A 17 37.76 -8.52 -20.67
N GLN A 18 37.91 -8.73 -19.37
CA GLN A 18 36.95 -9.44 -18.56
C GLN A 18 35.66 -8.59 -18.38
N GLU A 19 35.77 -7.31 -18.10
CA GLU A 19 34.65 -6.37 -17.99
C GLU A 19 33.79 -6.33 -19.26
N LEU A 20 34.42 -6.22 -20.44
CA LEU A 20 33.73 -6.25 -21.73
C LEU A 20 33.03 -7.58 -21.99
N ARG A 21 33.69 -8.71 -21.66
CA ARG A 21 33.08 -10.05 -21.79
C ARG A 21 31.89 -10.24 -20.87
N GLN A 22 31.97 -9.76 -19.63
CA GLN A 22 30.86 -9.80 -18.69
C GLN A 22 29.71 -8.86 -19.11
N ALA A 23 30.04 -7.65 -19.55
CA ALA A 23 29.04 -6.69 -20.05
C ALA A 23 28.28 -7.25 -21.27
N LYS A 24 28.92 -8.06 -22.10
CA LYS A 24 28.24 -8.75 -23.23
C LYS A 24 27.26 -9.83 -22.75
N LYS A 25 27.57 -10.54 -21.66
CA LYS A 25 26.79 -11.71 -21.19
C LYS A 25 25.60 -11.35 -20.30
N LYS A 26 25.60 -10.20 -19.58
CA LYS A 26 24.57 -9.84 -18.59
C LYS A 26 23.36 -9.16 -19.22
N GLY A 27 22.21 -9.82 -19.16
CA GLY A 27 20.86 -9.25 -19.37
C GLY A 27 20.56 -8.74 -20.78
N CYS A 28 19.37 -8.19 -21.00
CA CYS A 28 18.95 -7.52 -22.24
C CYS A 28 19.80 -6.28 -22.50
N LYS A 29 20.74 -6.35 -23.44
CA LYS A 29 21.56 -5.22 -23.87
C LYS A 29 21.09 -4.68 -25.22
N LYS A 30 21.19 -3.37 -25.42
CA LYS A 30 20.96 -2.77 -26.72
C LYS A 30 21.94 -3.38 -27.73
N ALA A 31 21.46 -3.90 -28.86
CA ALA A 31 22.27 -4.56 -29.89
C ALA A 31 23.50 -3.73 -30.29
N ARG A 32 23.33 -2.41 -30.38
CA ARG A 32 24.45 -1.48 -30.68
C ARG A 32 25.61 -1.56 -29.69
N LEU A 33 25.34 -1.71 -28.39
CA LEU A 33 26.40 -1.83 -27.38
C LEU A 33 27.15 -3.15 -27.54
N VAL A 34 26.42 -4.23 -27.82
CA VAL A 34 27.05 -5.56 -28.05
C VAL A 34 27.95 -5.52 -29.25
N ILE A 35 27.52 -4.93 -30.37
CA ILE A 35 28.34 -4.76 -31.59
C ILE A 35 29.61 -3.94 -31.27
N ARG A 36 29.50 -2.85 -30.55
CA ARG A 36 30.66 -2.01 -30.15
C ARG A 36 31.64 -2.79 -29.27
N ILE A 37 31.17 -3.56 -28.31
CA ILE A 37 32.01 -4.44 -27.48
C ILE A 37 32.73 -5.44 -28.34
N LEU A 38 32.07 -6.08 -29.31
CA LEU A 38 32.68 -7.04 -30.22
C LEU A 38 33.77 -6.41 -31.10
N ILE A 39 33.51 -5.17 -31.61
CA ILE A 39 34.53 -4.43 -32.39
C ILE A 39 35.81 -4.23 -31.57
N ILE A 40 35.72 -3.88 -30.30
CA ILE A 40 36.87 -3.64 -29.43
C ILE A 40 37.60 -4.94 -29.08
N LEU A 41 36.85 -6.00 -28.79
CA LEU A 41 37.42 -7.32 -28.50
C LEU A 41 38.15 -7.91 -29.72
N LEU A 42 37.59 -7.77 -30.92
CA LEU A 42 38.21 -8.22 -32.18
C LEU A 42 39.44 -7.36 -32.51
N ALA A 43 39.41 -6.06 -32.25
CA ALA A 43 40.57 -5.19 -32.39
C ALA A 43 41.71 -5.57 -31.45
N ASN A 44 41.40 -5.88 -30.19
CA ASN A 44 42.40 -6.40 -29.24
C ASN A 44 42.95 -7.78 -29.62
N ALA A 45 42.16 -8.58 -30.34
CA ALA A 45 42.62 -9.88 -30.92
C ALA A 45 43.45 -9.74 -32.21
N GLY A 46 43.76 -8.49 -32.61
CA GLY A 46 44.60 -8.22 -33.80
C GLY A 46 43.86 -8.27 -35.14
N LYS A 47 42.54 -8.39 -35.17
CA LYS A 47 41.77 -8.42 -36.42
C LYS A 47 41.82 -7.08 -37.13
N THR A 48 41.94 -7.09 -38.47
CA THR A 48 41.89 -5.88 -39.30
C THR A 48 40.53 -5.22 -39.27
N MET A 49 40.43 -3.98 -39.78
CA MET A 49 39.11 -3.31 -39.86
C MET A 49 38.20 -4.00 -40.85
N ALA A 50 38.73 -4.40 -42.02
CA ALA A 50 37.99 -5.15 -43.02
C ALA A 50 37.46 -6.49 -42.48
N ALA A 51 38.31 -7.31 -41.86
CA ALA A 51 37.89 -8.58 -41.25
C ALA A 51 36.89 -8.39 -40.10
N THR A 52 37.01 -7.31 -39.32
CA THR A 52 36.05 -6.99 -38.25
C THR A 52 34.69 -6.57 -38.84
N ALA A 53 34.69 -5.78 -39.91
CA ALA A 53 33.49 -5.34 -40.62
C ALA A 53 32.77 -6.53 -41.23
N GLU A 54 33.46 -7.43 -41.87
CA GLU A 54 32.95 -8.68 -42.45
C GLU A 54 32.29 -9.58 -41.36
N ILE A 55 33.01 -9.86 -40.26
CA ILE A 55 32.51 -10.71 -39.17
C ILE A 55 31.24 -10.15 -38.57
N LEU A 56 31.09 -8.81 -38.44
CA LEU A 56 29.97 -8.15 -37.75
C LEU A 56 28.90 -7.64 -38.71
N GLY A 57 29.02 -7.81 -39.99
CA GLY A 57 28.05 -7.33 -41.00
C GLY A 57 27.90 -5.79 -41.00
N CYS A 58 29.02 -5.05 -40.83
CA CYS A 58 29.00 -3.60 -40.79
C CYS A 58 30.09 -3.01 -41.69
N CYS A 59 30.02 -1.67 -41.98
CA CYS A 59 31.05 -1.04 -42.79
C CYS A 59 32.32 -0.74 -41.98
N GLU A 60 33.48 -0.71 -42.64
CA GLU A 60 34.78 -0.41 -42.04
C GLU A 60 34.80 0.95 -41.35
N GLN A 61 34.08 1.94 -41.87
CA GLN A 61 33.96 3.26 -41.27
C GLN A 61 33.34 3.18 -39.88
N THR A 62 32.34 2.29 -39.67
CA THR A 62 31.74 2.04 -38.35
C THR A 62 32.78 1.47 -37.39
N VAL A 63 33.59 0.49 -37.84
CA VAL A 63 34.66 -0.08 -37.03
C VAL A 63 35.68 0.99 -36.63
N LEU A 64 36.10 1.80 -37.59
CA LEU A 64 37.03 2.92 -37.35
C LEU A 64 36.52 3.91 -36.33
N ASN A 65 35.25 4.34 -36.49
CA ASN A 65 34.62 5.31 -35.60
C ASN A 65 34.49 4.77 -34.17
N GLN A 66 34.19 3.48 -34.01
CA GLN A 66 34.09 2.88 -32.68
C GLN A 66 35.48 2.71 -32.02
N ARG A 67 36.52 2.37 -32.78
CA ARG A 67 37.91 2.33 -32.26
C ARG A 67 38.39 3.74 -31.81
N LYS A 68 38.15 4.77 -32.62
CA LYS A 68 38.44 6.18 -32.27
C LYS A 68 37.70 6.58 -30.98
N ARG A 69 36.41 6.33 -30.93
CA ARG A 69 35.57 6.64 -29.76
C ARG A 69 36.07 5.97 -28.48
N PHE A 70 36.42 4.68 -28.57
CA PHE A 70 36.92 3.94 -27.42
C PHE A 70 38.23 4.54 -26.92
N LEU A 71 39.19 4.78 -27.80
CA LEU A 71 40.47 5.38 -27.43
C LEU A 71 40.36 6.79 -26.84
N ALA A 72 39.39 7.57 -27.30
CA ALA A 72 39.12 8.91 -26.77
C ALA A 72 38.49 8.91 -25.38
N ARG A 73 37.79 7.82 -24.98
CA ARG A 73 36.99 7.78 -23.79
C ARG A 73 37.27 6.61 -22.83
N CYS A 74 38.30 5.81 -23.12
CA CYS A 74 38.62 4.66 -22.28
C CYS A 74 38.99 5.04 -20.83
N SER A 75 39.46 6.24 -20.59
CA SER A 75 39.70 6.77 -19.23
C SER A 75 38.44 6.94 -18.39
N GLU A 76 37.26 7.13 -19.02
CA GLU A 76 35.95 7.20 -18.33
C GLU A 76 35.44 5.84 -17.85
N GLY A 77 36.07 4.75 -18.28
CA GLY A 77 35.69 3.36 -17.98
C GLY A 77 35.41 2.56 -19.25
N THR A 78 35.82 1.29 -19.27
CA THR A 78 35.84 0.43 -20.45
C THR A 78 34.47 0.27 -21.12
N VAL A 79 33.41 0.06 -20.32
CA VAL A 79 32.03 -0.11 -20.82
C VAL A 79 31.40 1.25 -21.09
N VAL A 80 31.66 2.26 -20.23
CA VAL A 80 31.12 3.62 -20.36
C VAL A 80 31.57 4.28 -21.66
N ALA A 81 32.81 4.06 -22.08
CA ALA A 81 33.34 4.56 -23.36
C ALA A 81 32.52 4.11 -24.59
N LEU A 82 31.81 2.99 -24.48
CA LEU A 82 31.00 2.42 -25.56
C LEU A 82 29.50 2.76 -25.46
N MET A 83 29.05 3.38 -24.36
CA MET A 83 27.67 3.82 -24.20
C MET A 83 27.37 5.03 -25.09
N ASP A 84 26.09 5.16 -25.50
CA ASP A 84 25.66 6.36 -26.22
C ASP A 84 25.79 7.60 -25.32
N LEU A 85 26.30 8.69 -25.90
CA LEU A 85 26.29 9.98 -25.24
C LEU A 85 24.85 10.52 -25.17
N PRO A 86 24.51 11.28 -24.13
CA PRO A 86 23.27 12.04 -24.12
C PRO A 86 23.18 12.90 -25.39
N ARG A 87 22.02 12.92 -26.00
CA ARG A 87 21.75 13.78 -27.15
C ARG A 87 20.97 14.98 -26.65
N SER A 88 21.13 16.14 -27.28
CA SER A 88 20.39 17.36 -26.94
C SER A 88 18.87 17.17 -26.96
N GLY A 89 18.39 16.21 -27.76
CA GLY A 89 16.96 15.97 -27.92
C GLY A 89 16.23 17.12 -28.60
N ARG A 90 14.89 17.08 -28.54
CA ARG A 90 14.05 18.19 -28.97
C ARG A 90 14.15 19.32 -27.95
N PRO A 91 14.26 20.60 -28.37
CA PRO A 91 14.23 21.73 -27.46
C PRO A 91 13.04 21.68 -26.51
N VAL A 92 13.25 22.09 -25.26
CA VAL A 92 12.20 22.12 -24.24
C VAL A 92 11.24 23.26 -24.60
N THR A 93 9.95 22.94 -24.80
CA THR A 93 8.91 23.91 -25.12
C THR A 93 8.47 24.73 -23.91
N TYR A 94 8.41 24.08 -22.75
CA TYR A 94 8.04 24.70 -21.46
C TYR A 94 9.25 24.68 -20.54
N GLY A 95 9.83 25.84 -20.30
CA GLY A 95 11.03 26.05 -19.48
C GLY A 95 10.75 25.95 -17.96
N PRO A 96 11.74 26.30 -17.13
CA PRO A 96 11.57 26.27 -15.67
C PRO A 96 10.47 27.22 -15.17
N GLN A 97 10.30 28.41 -15.79
CA GLN A 97 9.29 29.39 -15.37
C GLN A 97 7.88 28.87 -15.58
N GLU A 98 7.58 28.40 -16.80
CA GLU A 98 6.26 27.85 -17.13
C GLU A 98 5.95 26.60 -16.28
N ARG A 99 6.96 25.79 -15.95
CA ARG A 99 6.76 24.64 -15.05
C ARG A 99 6.39 25.07 -13.64
N VAL A 100 7.08 26.06 -13.08
CA VAL A 100 6.74 26.61 -11.76
C VAL A 100 5.31 27.17 -11.76
N GLN A 101 4.94 27.91 -12.81
CA GLN A 101 3.58 28.43 -12.96
C GLN A 101 2.54 27.30 -13.01
N ILE A 102 2.75 26.28 -13.84
CA ILE A 102 1.87 25.10 -13.92
C ILE A 102 1.77 24.40 -12.55
N THR A 103 2.89 24.24 -11.85
CA THR A 103 2.93 23.60 -10.53
C THR A 103 2.16 24.41 -9.49
N ALA A 104 2.32 25.73 -9.47
CA ALA A 104 1.61 26.63 -8.57
C ALA A 104 0.09 26.52 -8.77
N MET A 105 -0.38 26.64 -10.02
CA MET A 105 -1.81 26.52 -10.37
C MET A 105 -2.41 25.17 -9.96
N VAL A 106 -1.65 24.10 -10.11
CA VAL A 106 -2.11 22.73 -9.72
C VAL A 106 -2.17 22.56 -8.20
N CYS A 107 -1.35 23.33 -7.45
CA CYS A 107 -1.36 23.32 -5.98
C CYS A 107 -2.45 24.22 -5.38
N GLU A 108 -3.05 25.11 -6.17
CA GLU A 108 -4.17 25.93 -5.73
C GLU A 108 -5.37 25.06 -5.36
N THR A 109 -6.18 25.56 -4.45
CA THR A 109 -7.37 24.84 -4.03
C THR A 109 -8.47 24.90 -5.09
N LEU A 110 -9.31 23.86 -5.15
CA LEU A 110 -10.45 23.80 -6.07
C LEU A 110 -11.39 25.01 -5.96
N TRP A 111 -11.47 25.58 -4.77
CA TRP A 111 -12.28 26.77 -4.46
C TRP A 111 -11.77 28.02 -5.16
N GLU A 112 -10.47 28.17 -5.30
CA GLU A 112 -9.83 29.31 -5.97
C GLU A 112 -10.17 29.32 -7.46
N HIS A 113 -10.28 28.14 -8.08
CA HIS A 113 -10.69 28.00 -9.47
C HIS A 113 -12.22 28.04 -9.69
N LYS A 114 -13.04 28.15 -8.65
CA LYS A 114 -14.52 28.20 -8.70
C LYS A 114 -15.14 27.03 -9.49
N LEU A 115 -14.49 25.88 -9.52
CA LEU A 115 -14.98 24.68 -10.20
C LEU A 115 -15.75 23.79 -9.22
N PRO A 116 -16.92 23.26 -9.62
CA PRO A 116 -17.74 22.38 -8.77
C PRO A 116 -17.20 20.94 -8.76
N LEU A 117 -15.92 20.77 -8.45
CA LEU A 117 -15.24 19.49 -8.48
C LEU A 117 -14.64 19.16 -7.11
N SER A 118 -14.75 17.92 -6.68
CA SER A 118 -14.08 17.42 -5.46
C SER A 118 -12.62 17.03 -5.69
N ARG A 119 -12.20 16.87 -6.94
CA ARG A 119 -10.83 16.57 -7.37
C ARG A 119 -10.65 16.88 -8.84
N PHE A 120 -9.45 17.19 -9.27
CA PHE A 120 -9.12 17.33 -10.68
C PHE A 120 -8.68 16.01 -11.32
N SER A 121 -9.14 15.77 -12.54
CA SER A 121 -8.43 14.92 -13.51
C SER A 121 -7.34 15.75 -14.22
N ILE A 122 -6.42 15.08 -14.93
CA ILE A 122 -5.44 15.80 -15.77
C ILE A 122 -6.15 16.64 -16.87
N ALA A 123 -7.30 16.17 -17.36
CA ALA A 123 -8.08 16.91 -18.36
C ALA A 123 -8.70 18.19 -17.79
N ASP A 124 -9.19 18.14 -16.54
CA ASP A 124 -9.74 19.32 -15.87
C ASP A 124 -8.64 20.35 -15.61
N LEU A 125 -7.49 19.91 -15.10
CA LEU A 125 -6.32 20.77 -14.91
C LEU A 125 -5.84 21.39 -16.22
N GLN A 126 -5.82 20.63 -17.30
CA GLN A 126 -5.44 21.16 -18.61
C GLN A 126 -6.38 22.29 -19.02
N ARG A 127 -7.71 22.16 -18.84
CA ARG A 127 -8.68 23.22 -19.19
C ARG A 127 -8.42 24.51 -18.44
N VAL A 128 -7.97 24.42 -17.18
CA VAL A 128 -7.61 25.58 -16.37
C VAL A 128 -6.30 26.17 -16.86
N VAL A 129 -5.25 25.36 -16.96
CA VAL A 129 -3.88 25.80 -17.24
C VAL A 129 -3.74 26.42 -18.64
N ILE A 130 -4.46 25.92 -19.67
CA ILE A 130 -4.40 26.48 -21.03
C ILE A 130 -5.07 27.85 -21.16
N GLN A 131 -5.79 28.33 -20.13
CA GLN A 131 -6.34 29.70 -20.10
C GLN A 131 -5.28 30.75 -19.84
N GLU A 132 -4.12 30.33 -19.29
CA GLU A 132 -3.02 31.22 -18.95
C GLU A 132 -2.18 31.57 -20.17
N GLU A 133 -1.67 32.80 -20.17
CA GLU A 133 -0.79 33.30 -21.22
C GLU A 133 0.47 32.44 -21.35
N GLY A 134 0.81 32.06 -22.57
CA GLY A 134 1.96 31.20 -22.87
C GLY A 134 1.73 29.70 -22.68
N LEU A 135 0.59 29.26 -22.11
CA LEU A 135 0.29 27.85 -21.84
C LEU A 135 -0.81 27.26 -22.75
N ALA A 136 -1.41 28.04 -23.64
CA ALA A 136 -2.51 27.63 -24.52
C ALA A 136 -2.22 26.38 -25.36
N GLY A 137 -0.96 26.11 -25.70
CA GLY A 137 -0.54 24.94 -26.47
C GLY A 137 -0.20 23.70 -25.61
N LEU A 138 -0.39 23.74 -24.29
CA LEU A 138 -0.03 22.64 -23.40
C LEU A 138 -0.91 21.42 -23.61
N SER A 139 -0.33 20.33 -24.13
CA SER A 139 -1.06 19.08 -24.31
C SER A 139 -1.24 18.32 -23.00
N HIS A 140 -2.31 17.50 -22.93
CA HIS A 140 -2.61 16.58 -21.84
C HIS A 140 -1.39 15.71 -21.43
N SER A 141 -0.69 15.16 -22.45
CA SER A 141 0.49 14.33 -22.23
C SER A 141 1.67 15.12 -21.67
N SER A 142 1.85 16.37 -22.09
CA SER A 142 2.91 17.25 -21.59
C SER A 142 2.64 17.65 -20.14
N LEU A 143 1.41 18.04 -19.81
CA LEU A 143 0.98 18.33 -18.44
C LEU A 143 1.20 17.11 -17.54
N GLY A 144 0.71 15.93 -17.92
CA GLY A 144 0.90 14.70 -17.14
C GLY A 144 2.36 14.30 -16.95
N ARG A 145 3.26 14.66 -17.89
CA ARG A 145 4.70 14.43 -17.75
C ARG A 145 5.34 15.42 -16.77
N ILE A 146 4.97 16.69 -16.83
CA ILE A 146 5.45 17.73 -15.90
C ILE A 146 5.04 17.35 -14.48
N LEU A 147 3.76 17.06 -14.23
CA LEU A 147 3.26 16.71 -12.90
C LEU A 147 3.93 15.45 -12.33
N ARG A 148 4.21 14.45 -13.17
CA ARG A 148 4.94 13.24 -12.73
C ARG A 148 6.39 13.52 -12.35
N GLN A 149 7.07 14.46 -13.04
CA GLN A 149 8.43 14.84 -12.69
C GLN A 149 8.49 15.54 -11.33
N ASP A 150 7.48 16.35 -11.01
CA ASP A 150 7.35 17.06 -9.74
C ASP A 150 6.65 16.23 -8.65
N ALA A 151 6.42 14.93 -8.90
CA ALA A 151 5.72 13.99 -8.00
C ALA A 151 4.31 14.45 -7.59
N LEU A 152 3.70 15.38 -8.31
CA LEU A 152 2.36 15.88 -8.05
C LEU A 152 1.29 14.97 -8.66
N GLN A 153 0.32 14.60 -7.85
CA GLN A 153 -0.82 13.75 -8.24
C GLN A 153 -2.13 14.30 -7.69
N PRO A 154 -2.61 15.46 -8.16
CA PRO A 154 -3.78 16.15 -7.59
C PRO A 154 -5.09 15.39 -7.78
N TRP A 155 -5.12 14.37 -8.64
CA TRP A 155 -6.25 13.43 -8.77
C TRP A 155 -6.27 12.36 -7.67
N ARG A 156 -5.23 12.27 -6.82
CA ARG A 156 -5.16 11.36 -5.67
C ARG A 156 -5.39 12.12 -4.39
N TYR A 157 -6.17 11.56 -3.51
CA TYR A 157 -6.34 12.02 -2.15
C TYR A 157 -6.17 10.84 -1.20
N ARG A 158 -5.77 11.14 0.02
CA ARG A 158 -5.76 10.20 1.13
C ARG A 158 -6.52 10.84 2.27
N TYR A 159 -7.41 10.05 2.86
CA TYR A 159 -7.95 10.46 4.14
C TYR A 159 -6.81 10.48 5.15
N TRP A 160 -6.68 11.55 5.86
CA TRP A 160 -5.85 11.58 7.03
C TRP A 160 -6.75 11.80 8.23
N LEU A 161 -6.45 11.11 9.34
CA LEU A 161 -7.16 11.25 10.58
C LEU A 161 -6.38 12.21 11.47
N PHE A 162 -7.03 13.28 11.86
CA PHE A 162 -6.55 14.15 12.92
C PHE A 162 -7.14 13.65 14.24
N PRO A 163 -6.31 13.27 15.24
CA PRO A 163 -6.85 12.87 16.54
C PRO A 163 -7.62 14.02 17.19
N ARG A 164 -8.94 13.85 17.34
CA ARG A 164 -9.80 14.80 18.06
C ARG A 164 -9.95 14.47 19.54
N ASP A 165 -9.66 13.22 19.92
CA ASP A 165 -9.66 12.76 21.29
C ASP A 165 -8.37 13.26 21.97
N PRO A 166 -8.44 14.08 23.02
CA PRO A 166 -7.26 14.55 23.75
C PRO A 166 -6.44 13.38 24.31
N ASP A 167 -7.10 12.27 24.67
CA ASP A 167 -6.47 11.07 25.20
C ASP A 167 -6.07 10.07 24.11
N PHE A 168 -6.12 10.45 22.82
CA PHE A 168 -5.88 9.53 21.70
C PHE A 168 -4.55 8.79 21.84
N VAL A 169 -3.49 9.54 22.11
CA VAL A 169 -2.12 8.97 22.17
C VAL A 169 -1.97 8.02 23.35
N SER A 170 -2.42 8.43 24.53
CA SER A 170 -2.32 7.61 25.73
C SER A 170 -3.10 6.30 25.59
N ARG A 171 -4.34 6.37 25.11
CA ARG A 171 -5.19 5.18 24.89
C ARG A 171 -4.65 4.27 23.79
N ALA A 172 -4.21 4.84 22.66
CA ALA A 172 -3.64 4.08 21.57
C ALA A 172 -2.34 3.36 22.02
N CYS A 173 -1.49 4.02 22.83
CA CYS A 173 -0.30 3.39 23.38
C CYS A 173 -0.63 2.21 24.29
N VAL A 174 -1.63 2.32 25.16
CA VAL A 174 -2.09 1.21 26.01
C VAL A 174 -2.45 -0.02 25.18
N ILE A 175 -3.18 0.18 24.07
CA ILE A 175 -3.58 -0.93 23.18
C ILE A 175 -2.39 -1.52 22.45
N LEU A 176 -1.48 -0.67 21.95
CA LEU A 176 -0.29 -1.13 21.24
C LEU A 176 0.68 -1.87 22.18
N ASP A 177 0.78 -1.43 23.44
CA ASP A 177 1.55 -2.12 24.46
C ASP A 177 0.91 -3.48 24.81
N LEU A 178 -0.43 -3.54 24.90
CA LEU A 178 -1.15 -4.79 25.10
C LEU A 178 -0.92 -5.77 23.94
N TYR A 179 -0.91 -5.29 22.68
CA TYR A 179 -0.55 -6.12 21.53
C TYR A 179 0.89 -6.60 21.53
N ALA A 180 1.78 -5.85 22.18
CA ALA A 180 3.16 -6.26 22.42
C ALA A 180 3.33 -7.19 23.64
N GLY A 181 2.23 -7.50 24.35
CA GLY A 181 2.23 -8.36 25.54
C GLY A 181 2.59 -7.63 26.84
N PHE A 182 2.28 -6.33 26.93
CA PHE A 182 2.52 -5.52 28.13
C PHE A 182 1.23 -4.82 28.58
N TRP A 183 1.07 -4.74 29.91
CA TRP A 183 0.02 -3.98 30.55
C TRP A 183 0.61 -3.17 31.70
N GLU A 184 0.40 -1.86 31.71
CA GLU A 184 0.95 -0.93 32.72
C GLU A 184 2.46 -1.10 32.93
N GLY A 185 3.20 -1.32 31.84
CA GLY A 185 4.64 -1.51 31.83
C GLY A 185 5.12 -2.91 32.29
N GLN A 186 4.21 -3.80 32.65
CA GLN A 186 4.53 -5.18 33.04
C GLN A 186 4.21 -6.14 31.89
N ARG A 187 5.04 -7.17 31.75
CA ARG A 187 4.78 -8.22 30.76
C ARG A 187 3.62 -9.09 31.24
N LEU A 188 2.72 -9.43 30.32
CA LEU A 188 1.57 -10.29 30.61
C LEU A 188 2.02 -11.69 31.05
N GLY A 189 1.31 -12.23 32.03
CA GLY A 189 1.49 -13.59 32.51
C GLY A 189 0.89 -14.64 31.57
N PRO A 190 1.17 -15.91 31.80
CA PRO A 190 0.67 -17.01 30.95
C PRO A 190 -0.84 -17.24 31.06
N ASP A 191 -1.48 -16.73 32.09
CA ASP A 191 -2.91 -16.81 32.40
C ASP A 191 -3.66 -15.49 32.16
N GLU A 192 -3.05 -14.60 31.37
CA GLU A 192 -3.64 -13.34 30.95
C GLU A 192 -3.91 -13.37 29.43
N TYR A 193 -5.11 -12.96 29.04
CA TYR A 193 -5.60 -13.10 27.67
C TYR A 193 -6.08 -11.76 27.13
N GLY A 194 -5.90 -11.54 25.82
CA GLY A 194 -6.37 -10.35 25.14
C GLY A 194 -7.35 -10.70 24.03
N LEU A 195 -8.52 -10.11 24.05
CA LEU A 195 -9.60 -10.29 23.10
C LEU A 195 -9.90 -8.96 22.41
N SER A 196 -9.83 -8.95 21.08
CA SER A 196 -10.28 -7.83 20.24
C SER A 196 -11.67 -8.17 19.75
N ALA A 197 -12.70 -7.39 20.09
CA ALA A 197 -14.08 -7.71 19.81
C ALA A 197 -14.84 -6.55 19.16
N ASP A 198 -15.78 -6.91 18.30
CA ASP A 198 -16.66 -5.97 17.60
C ASP A 198 -17.84 -6.68 16.94
N GLU A 199 -18.72 -5.94 16.28
CA GLU A 199 -19.82 -6.47 15.50
C GLU A 199 -19.81 -5.98 14.04
N LYS A 200 -20.17 -6.88 13.13
CA LYS A 200 -20.31 -6.59 11.70
C LYS A 200 -21.75 -6.81 11.25
N SER A 201 -22.40 -5.74 10.80
CA SER A 201 -23.70 -5.85 10.14
C SER A 201 -23.54 -6.40 8.74
N ILE A 202 -24.33 -7.42 8.39
CA ILE A 202 -24.28 -8.14 7.12
C ILE A 202 -25.66 -8.16 6.49
N GLN A 203 -25.78 -7.68 5.25
CA GLN A 203 -27.01 -7.79 4.48
C GLN A 203 -27.14 -9.20 3.89
N ILE A 204 -28.33 -9.78 4.00
CA ILE A 204 -28.68 -11.05 3.39
C ILE A 204 -29.05 -10.77 1.93
N LEU A 205 -28.27 -11.32 0.99
CA LEU A 205 -28.45 -11.11 -0.44
C LEU A 205 -28.73 -12.44 -1.12
N ALA A 206 -29.93 -12.58 -1.71
CA ALA A 206 -30.30 -13.72 -2.57
C ALA A 206 -30.21 -13.31 -4.02
N ARG A 207 -29.49 -14.04 -4.85
CA ARG A 207 -29.43 -13.80 -6.30
C ARG A 207 -30.71 -14.31 -6.96
N CYS A 208 -31.15 -13.64 -8.04
CA CYS A 208 -32.36 -14.03 -8.75
C CYS A 208 -32.13 -15.27 -9.62
N HIS A 209 -30.90 -15.45 -10.11
CA HIS A 209 -30.48 -16.63 -10.88
C HIS A 209 -29.18 -17.23 -10.29
N PRO A 210 -28.97 -18.53 -10.48
CA PRO A 210 -27.77 -19.19 -9.96
C PRO A 210 -26.49 -18.68 -10.64
N SER A 211 -25.42 -18.65 -9.88
CA SER A 211 -24.09 -18.32 -10.40
C SER A 211 -23.60 -19.38 -11.38
N LEU A 212 -22.92 -18.97 -12.43
CA LEU A 212 -22.28 -19.87 -13.39
C LEU A 212 -20.86 -20.21 -12.92
N PRO A 213 -20.48 -21.49 -12.88
CA PRO A 213 -19.15 -21.89 -12.45
C PRO A 213 -18.07 -21.42 -13.42
N ALA A 214 -16.85 -21.28 -12.93
CA ALA A 214 -15.68 -21.05 -13.78
C ALA A 214 -15.41 -22.29 -14.63
N ILE A 215 -15.10 -22.06 -15.93
CA ILE A 215 -14.67 -23.11 -16.86
C ILE A 215 -13.38 -22.64 -17.57
N PRO A 216 -12.58 -23.53 -18.17
CA PRO A 216 -11.34 -23.15 -18.85
C PRO A 216 -11.55 -22.00 -19.84
N GLY A 217 -10.83 -20.88 -19.65
CA GLY A 217 -10.93 -19.66 -20.45
C GLY A 217 -12.04 -18.68 -20.05
N TYR A 218 -12.87 -19.01 -19.05
CA TYR A 218 -13.93 -18.14 -18.56
C TYR A 218 -13.96 -18.11 -17.04
N GLU A 219 -14.07 -16.90 -16.50
CA GLU A 219 -14.21 -16.67 -15.04
C GLU A 219 -15.62 -17.08 -14.56
N GLN A 220 -15.75 -17.36 -13.26
CA GLN A 220 -17.05 -17.51 -12.62
C GLN A 220 -17.89 -16.25 -12.84
N ARG A 221 -19.16 -16.43 -13.21
CA ARG A 221 -20.10 -15.32 -13.37
C ARG A 221 -21.14 -15.37 -12.26
N VAL A 222 -21.23 -14.27 -11.54
CA VAL A 222 -22.23 -14.06 -10.49
C VAL A 222 -23.24 -13.05 -10.99
N GLU A 223 -24.53 -13.34 -10.82
CA GLU A 223 -25.56 -12.42 -11.24
C GLU A 223 -25.41 -11.07 -10.52
N PHE A 224 -25.60 -9.99 -11.27
CA PHE A 224 -25.53 -8.64 -10.72
C PHE A 224 -26.75 -8.32 -9.85
N GLU A 225 -27.94 -8.75 -10.25
CA GLU A 225 -29.20 -8.49 -9.56
C GLU A 225 -29.33 -9.36 -8.31
N TYR A 226 -29.91 -8.79 -7.24
CA TYR A 226 -30.16 -9.49 -6.00
C TYR A 226 -31.39 -8.92 -5.28
N LYS A 227 -32.00 -9.75 -4.45
CA LYS A 227 -33.05 -9.36 -3.49
C LYS A 227 -32.45 -9.30 -2.10
N ARG A 228 -32.78 -8.23 -1.36
CA ARG A 228 -32.41 -8.09 0.04
C ARG A 228 -33.42 -8.86 0.89
N GLN A 229 -32.92 -9.78 1.73
CA GLN A 229 -33.73 -10.65 2.60
C GLN A 229 -33.65 -10.23 4.08
N GLY A 230 -32.94 -9.14 4.39
CA GLY A 230 -32.78 -8.65 5.75
C GLY A 230 -31.33 -8.32 6.09
N THR A 231 -31.08 -8.16 7.36
CA THR A 231 -29.75 -7.85 7.91
C THR A 231 -29.55 -8.61 9.21
N VAL A 232 -28.37 -9.16 9.41
CA VAL A 232 -27.93 -9.78 10.67
C VAL A 232 -26.68 -9.10 11.19
N ALA A 233 -26.40 -9.26 12.47
CA ALA A 233 -25.17 -8.83 13.12
C ALA A 233 -24.31 -10.04 13.47
N TYR A 234 -23.09 -10.08 12.96
CA TYR A 234 -22.08 -11.05 13.35
C TYR A 234 -21.20 -10.43 14.44
N HIS A 235 -21.39 -10.86 15.68
CA HIS A 235 -20.58 -10.48 16.83
C HIS A 235 -19.39 -11.42 16.91
N ALA A 236 -18.17 -10.91 17.01
CA ALA A 236 -16.99 -11.75 17.07
C ALA A 236 -15.92 -11.19 18.03
N ALA A 237 -15.18 -12.12 18.65
CA ALA A 237 -14.03 -11.83 19.51
C ALA A 237 -12.82 -12.65 19.06
N TRP A 238 -11.72 -11.97 18.83
CA TRP A 238 -10.44 -12.53 18.39
C TRP A 238 -9.42 -12.55 19.53
N ASP A 239 -8.95 -13.73 19.89
CA ASP A 239 -7.81 -13.85 20.81
C ASP A 239 -6.52 -13.46 20.10
N ILE A 240 -5.96 -12.33 20.50
CA ILE A 240 -4.81 -11.69 19.85
C ILE A 240 -3.51 -12.49 19.99
N PHE A 241 -3.40 -13.33 21.01
CA PHE A 241 -2.19 -14.11 21.30
C PHE A 241 -2.28 -15.56 20.84
N ARG A 242 -3.50 -16.13 20.84
CA ARG A 242 -3.71 -17.54 20.50
C ARG A 242 -4.24 -17.76 19.10
N GLY A 243 -4.71 -16.69 18.45
CA GLY A 243 -5.29 -16.75 17.12
C GLY A 243 -6.60 -17.54 17.08
N LYS A 244 -7.42 -17.45 18.14
CA LYS A 244 -8.73 -18.09 18.21
C LYS A 244 -9.83 -17.08 17.96
N ILE A 245 -10.88 -17.52 17.28
CA ILE A 245 -12.06 -16.72 17.00
C ILE A 245 -13.27 -17.30 17.71
N PHE A 246 -14.07 -16.42 18.28
CA PHE A 246 -15.37 -16.72 18.86
C PHE A 246 -16.38 -15.82 18.19
N GLY A 247 -17.49 -16.35 17.73
CA GLY A 247 -18.48 -15.55 17.05
C GLY A 247 -19.87 -16.13 17.16
N ARG A 248 -20.83 -15.24 17.04
CA ARG A 248 -22.25 -15.60 16.99
C ARG A 248 -23.00 -14.63 16.09
N VAL A 249 -24.05 -15.12 15.46
CA VAL A 249 -24.96 -14.31 14.68
C VAL A 249 -26.19 -13.94 15.52
N ALA A 250 -26.65 -12.71 15.40
CA ALA A 250 -27.82 -12.20 16.06
C ALA A 250 -28.60 -11.25 15.14
N PRO A 251 -29.89 -11.02 15.38
CA PRO A 251 -30.68 -10.10 14.56
C PRO A 251 -30.21 -8.63 14.67
N THR A 252 -29.61 -8.24 15.79
CA THR A 252 -29.26 -6.84 16.10
C THR A 252 -27.92 -6.71 16.81
N THR A 253 -27.36 -5.50 16.79
CA THR A 253 -26.16 -5.10 17.54
C THR A 253 -26.54 -4.47 18.90
N SER A 254 -27.24 -5.24 19.75
CA SER A 254 -27.68 -4.75 21.06
C SER A 254 -26.69 -5.08 22.17
N ILE A 255 -26.82 -4.40 23.33
CA ILE A 255 -26.07 -4.74 24.54
C ILE A 255 -26.29 -6.21 24.94
N ALA A 256 -27.54 -6.69 24.86
CA ALA A 256 -27.88 -8.06 25.21
C ALA A 256 -27.18 -9.08 24.31
N THR A 257 -27.13 -8.81 23.01
CA THR A 257 -26.47 -9.70 22.05
C THR A 257 -24.95 -9.69 22.19
N PHE A 258 -24.37 -8.55 22.53
CA PHE A 258 -22.93 -8.46 22.84
C PHE A 258 -22.59 -9.17 24.16
N ASN A 259 -23.42 -9.06 25.19
CA ASN A 259 -23.23 -9.81 26.45
C ASN A 259 -23.22 -11.32 26.20
N GLN A 260 -24.05 -11.82 25.30
CA GLN A 260 -24.04 -13.24 24.92
C GLN A 260 -22.74 -13.67 24.22
N LEU A 261 -22.04 -12.75 23.52
CA LEU A 261 -20.70 -13.03 23.02
C LEU A 261 -19.70 -13.10 24.18
N ILE A 262 -19.81 -12.18 25.14
CA ILE A 262 -18.95 -12.20 26.35
C ILE A 262 -19.14 -13.53 27.10
N ASP A 263 -20.39 -13.94 27.33
CA ASP A 263 -20.71 -15.21 28.00
C ASP A 263 -20.15 -16.40 27.23
N LEU A 264 -20.29 -16.41 25.91
CA LEU A 264 -19.76 -17.46 25.03
C LEU A 264 -18.24 -17.66 25.24
N VAL A 265 -17.50 -16.59 25.44
CA VAL A 265 -16.04 -16.65 25.63
C VAL A 265 -15.67 -16.92 27.08
N MET A 266 -16.24 -16.15 28.00
CA MET A 266 -15.83 -16.16 29.41
C MET A 266 -16.23 -17.42 30.19
N THR A 267 -17.16 -18.22 29.65
CA THR A 267 -17.53 -19.52 30.22
C THR A 267 -16.64 -20.68 29.78
N GLN A 268 -15.71 -20.42 28.85
CA GLN A 268 -14.79 -21.42 28.32
C GLN A 268 -13.40 -21.34 28.94
N THR A 269 -12.78 -22.51 29.09
CA THR A 269 -11.35 -22.58 29.42
C THR A 269 -10.51 -22.09 28.21
N PRO A 270 -9.48 -21.26 28.42
CA PRO A 270 -8.90 -20.88 29.72
C PRO A 270 -9.41 -19.53 30.26
N TYR A 271 -10.32 -18.85 29.58
CA TYR A 271 -10.76 -17.49 29.93
C TYR A 271 -11.50 -17.46 31.28
N GLN A 272 -12.27 -18.49 31.55
CA GLN A 272 -13.01 -18.64 32.81
C GLN A 272 -12.08 -18.61 34.05
N THR A 273 -10.91 -19.24 33.91
CA THR A 273 -9.94 -19.39 35.01
C THR A 273 -8.74 -18.47 34.90
N GLY A 274 -8.69 -17.66 33.84
CA GLY A 274 -7.61 -16.69 33.60
C GLY A 274 -7.54 -15.63 34.70
N ALA A 275 -6.34 -15.17 34.99
CA ALA A 275 -6.11 -14.10 36.01
C ALA A 275 -6.73 -12.77 35.49
N ARG A 276 -6.52 -12.44 34.25
CA ARG A 276 -7.14 -11.27 33.59
C ARG A 276 -7.47 -11.58 32.12
N VAL A 277 -8.63 -11.10 31.66
CA VAL A 277 -9.06 -11.20 30.27
C VAL A 277 -9.39 -9.80 29.76
N PHE A 278 -8.52 -9.25 28.94
CA PHE A 278 -8.67 -7.91 28.38
C PHE A 278 -9.61 -7.92 27.17
N TRP A 279 -10.64 -7.10 27.21
CA TRP A 279 -11.60 -6.91 26.12
C TRP A 279 -11.34 -5.58 25.43
N ILE A 280 -10.71 -5.63 24.28
CA ILE A 280 -10.41 -4.46 23.43
C ILE A 280 -11.62 -4.22 22.54
N VAL A 281 -12.29 -3.10 22.74
CA VAL A 281 -13.53 -2.73 22.05
C VAL A 281 -13.50 -1.27 21.61
N ASP A 282 -14.26 -0.94 20.58
CA ASP A 282 -14.46 0.44 20.19
C ASP A 282 -15.48 1.17 21.10
N GLY A 283 -15.89 2.37 20.73
CA GLY A 283 -16.87 3.16 21.48
C GLY A 283 -18.33 2.96 21.05
N GLY A 284 -18.64 1.83 20.41
CA GLY A 284 -19.99 1.53 19.90
C GLY A 284 -21.07 1.49 20.98
N CYS A 285 -22.34 1.48 20.56
CA CYS A 285 -23.49 1.52 21.50
C CYS A 285 -23.51 0.34 22.47
N ALA A 286 -23.11 -0.84 22.03
CA ALA A 286 -23.10 -2.06 22.84
C ALA A 286 -21.98 -2.08 23.90
N HIS A 287 -20.90 -1.38 23.65
CA HIS A 287 -19.71 -1.31 24.51
C HIS A 287 -19.23 0.12 24.76
N HIS A 288 -20.20 1.00 25.04
CA HIS A 288 -19.93 2.41 25.30
C HIS A 288 -18.96 2.60 26.48
N ARG A 289 -17.96 3.46 26.26
CA ARG A 289 -16.82 3.71 27.14
C ARG A 289 -17.17 3.90 28.62
N ASN A 290 -18.24 4.63 28.92
CA ASN A 290 -18.60 4.98 30.29
C ASN A 290 -19.39 3.90 31.03
N THR A 291 -20.01 2.97 30.32
CA THR A 291 -20.92 1.95 30.93
C THR A 291 -20.41 0.53 30.78
N PHE A 292 -19.66 0.26 29.74
CA PHE A 292 -19.15 -1.08 29.45
C PHE A 292 -18.18 -1.62 30.53
N PRO A 293 -17.20 -0.84 31.05
CA PRO A 293 -16.28 -1.38 32.06
C PRO A 293 -17.01 -1.87 33.33
N ALA A 294 -17.93 -1.10 33.84
CA ALA A 294 -18.69 -1.49 35.04
C ALA A 294 -19.59 -2.69 34.78
N ARG A 295 -20.24 -2.76 33.60
CA ARG A 295 -21.06 -3.91 33.20
C ARG A 295 -20.22 -5.16 33.03
N LEU A 296 -19.09 -5.08 32.34
CA LEU A 296 -18.21 -6.22 32.09
C LEU A 296 -17.66 -6.80 33.41
N SER A 297 -17.16 -5.95 34.30
CA SER A 297 -16.63 -6.38 35.60
C SER A 297 -17.73 -6.94 36.53
N SER A 298 -18.99 -6.50 36.40
CA SER A 298 -20.12 -7.07 37.15
C SER A 298 -20.51 -8.44 36.64
N MET A 299 -20.29 -8.74 35.36
CA MET A 299 -20.52 -10.08 34.76
C MET A 299 -19.36 -11.03 35.10
N TYR A 300 -18.13 -10.57 34.97
CA TYR A 300 -16.91 -11.38 35.15
C TYR A 300 -15.83 -10.57 35.83
N ALA A 301 -15.49 -10.94 37.06
CA ALA A 301 -14.52 -10.20 37.90
C ALA A 301 -13.10 -10.15 37.32
N ASN A 302 -12.73 -11.14 36.49
CA ASN A 302 -11.43 -11.21 35.81
C ASN A 302 -11.42 -10.55 34.43
N ALA A 303 -12.54 -9.96 34.00
CA ALA A 303 -12.61 -9.29 32.71
C ALA A 303 -12.30 -7.77 32.84
N VAL A 304 -11.44 -7.27 31.96
CA VAL A 304 -10.95 -5.90 31.94
C VAL A 304 -11.31 -5.25 30.60
N ALA A 305 -12.08 -4.17 30.64
CA ALA A 305 -12.43 -3.42 29.42
C ALA A 305 -11.30 -2.47 29.01
N VAL A 306 -10.91 -2.53 27.74
CA VAL A 306 -9.90 -1.65 27.13
C VAL A 306 -10.54 -0.95 25.95
N SER A 307 -10.90 0.33 26.11
CA SER A 307 -11.58 1.08 25.07
C SER A 307 -10.60 1.71 24.09
N LEU A 308 -10.87 1.54 22.81
CA LEU A 308 -10.17 2.22 21.72
C LEU A 308 -10.37 3.74 21.78
N PRO A 309 -9.40 4.54 21.31
CA PRO A 309 -9.64 5.96 21.07
C PRO A 309 -10.78 6.18 20.07
N VAL A 310 -11.44 7.33 20.15
CA VAL A 310 -12.48 7.70 19.19
C VAL A 310 -11.89 7.75 17.76
N HIS A 311 -12.60 7.20 16.79
CA HIS A 311 -12.18 7.08 15.38
C HIS A 311 -10.90 6.26 15.15
N ALA A 312 -10.61 5.31 16.02
CA ALA A 312 -9.44 4.44 15.93
C ALA A 312 -9.78 2.95 15.72
N SER A 313 -10.90 2.64 15.04
CA SER A 313 -11.29 1.25 14.70
C SER A 313 -10.20 0.47 13.97
N TRP A 314 -9.33 1.18 13.22
CA TRP A 314 -8.17 0.58 12.55
C TRP A 314 -7.14 -0.07 13.53
N LEU A 315 -7.18 0.27 14.82
CA LEU A 315 -6.41 -0.40 15.87
C LEU A 315 -7.10 -1.70 16.34
N ASN A 316 -8.38 -1.92 16.01
CA ASN A 316 -9.10 -3.12 16.44
C ASN A 316 -8.70 -4.32 15.57
N GLN A 317 -7.99 -5.31 16.12
CA GLN A 317 -7.52 -6.45 15.35
C GLN A 317 -8.65 -7.31 14.76
N ILE A 318 -9.83 -7.33 15.37
CA ILE A 318 -10.99 -8.07 14.84
C ILE A 318 -11.39 -7.60 13.43
N GLU A 319 -11.09 -6.36 13.07
CA GLU A 319 -11.35 -5.83 11.74
C GLU A 319 -10.54 -6.55 10.64
N LEU A 320 -9.38 -7.09 10.99
CA LEU A 320 -8.61 -7.94 10.08
C LEU A 320 -9.37 -9.25 9.79
N TYR A 321 -9.94 -9.85 10.82
CA TYR A 321 -10.78 -11.04 10.65
C TYR A 321 -12.04 -10.71 9.84
N PHE A 322 -12.74 -9.62 10.15
CA PHE A 322 -13.89 -9.18 9.36
C PHE A 322 -13.56 -8.92 7.89
N SER A 323 -12.36 -8.42 7.60
CA SER A 323 -11.88 -8.29 6.23
C SER A 323 -11.67 -9.63 5.54
N ILE A 324 -11.25 -10.67 6.28
CA ILE A 324 -11.11 -12.03 5.77
C ILE A 324 -12.49 -12.61 5.50
N VAL A 325 -13.43 -12.51 6.44
CA VAL A 325 -14.84 -12.91 6.27
C VAL A 325 -15.45 -12.23 5.05
N GLN A 326 -15.27 -10.91 4.91
CA GLN A 326 -15.79 -10.17 3.77
C GLN A 326 -15.31 -10.77 2.44
N ARG A 327 -14.04 -11.06 2.31
CA ARG A 327 -13.44 -11.56 1.06
C ARG A 327 -13.72 -13.04 0.80
N LYS A 328 -13.80 -13.84 1.85
CA LYS A 328 -13.87 -15.30 1.73
C LYS A 328 -15.29 -15.85 1.77
N VAL A 329 -16.20 -15.17 2.48
CA VAL A 329 -17.56 -15.64 2.76
C VAL A 329 -18.62 -14.76 2.11
N LEU A 330 -18.43 -13.44 2.19
CA LEU A 330 -19.44 -12.46 1.83
C LEU A 330 -19.26 -11.84 0.43
N THR A 331 -18.20 -12.19 -0.28
CA THR A 331 -17.94 -11.64 -1.63
C THR A 331 -17.48 -12.73 -2.58
N PRO A 332 -18.31 -13.13 -3.54
CA PRO A 332 -19.72 -12.75 -3.69
C PRO A 332 -20.63 -13.47 -2.69
N LEU A 333 -21.71 -12.80 -2.26
CA LEU A 333 -22.72 -13.39 -1.40
C LEU A 333 -23.96 -13.79 -2.21
N ASP A 334 -24.41 -15.02 -1.96
CA ASP A 334 -25.66 -15.57 -2.47
C ASP A 334 -26.18 -16.54 -1.40
N VAL A 335 -27.18 -16.12 -0.66
CA VAL A 335 -27.83 -16.89 0.42
C VAL A 335 -29.32 -16.59 0.44
N ALA A 336 -30.11 -17.63 0.60
CA ALA A 336 -31.56 -17.51 0.54
C ALA A 336 -32.16 -16.84 1.79
N ASP A 337 -31.56 -17.06 2.96
CA ASP A 337 -32.14 -16.67 4.24
C ASP A 337 -31.07 -16.48 5.33
N GLU A 338 -31.53 -16.05 6.51
CA GLU A 338 -30.70 -15.83 7.70
C GLU A 338 -30.05 -17.13 8.20
N ALA A 339 -30.77 -18.24 8.19
CA ALA A 339 -30.25 -19.51 8.70
C ALA A 339 -29.08 -20.01 7.86
N THR A 340 -29.21 -19.92 6.54
CA THR A 340 -28.12 -20.26 5.59
C THR A 340 -26.89 -19.38 5.77
N LEU A 341 -27.07 -18.06 5.96
CA LEU A 341 -25.96 -17.14 6.21
C LEU A 341 -25.30 -17.44 7.55
N THR A 342 -26.11 -17.65 8.60
CA THR A 342 -25.62 -17.99 9.94
C THR A 342 -24.75 -19.24 9.91
N GLN A 343 -25.27 -20.32 9.32
CA GLN A 343 -24.53 -21.57 9.20
C GLN A 343 -23.20 -21.37 8.44
N ARG A 344 -23.23 -20.66 7.31
CA ARG A 344 -22.03 -20.37 6.52
C ARG A 344 -20.98 -19.60 7.30
N LEU A 345 -21.39 -18.64 8.14
CA LEU A 345 -20.46 -17.85 8.98
C LEU A 345 -19.83 -18.72 10.07
N LEU A 346 -20.63 -19.59 10.72
CA LEU A 346 -20.14 -20.49 11.76
C LEU A 346 -19.23 -21.59 11.19
N ASP A 347 -19.62 -22.21 10.07
CA ASP A 347 -18.77 -23.18 9.37
C ASP A 347 -17.44 -22.58 8.95
N PHE A 348 -17.46 -21.32 8.47
CA PHE A 348 -16.22 -20.62 8.15
C PHE A 348 -15.39 -20.34 9.39
N GLN A 349 -15.99 -19.98 10.51
CA GLN A 349 -15.31 -19.78 11.78
C GLN A 349 -14.57 -21.06 12.20
N ASP A 350 -15.25 -22.21 12.15
CA ASP A 350 -14.65 -23.48 12.52
C ASP A 350 -13.52 -23.86 11.57
N TYR A 351 -13.73 -23.74 10.26
CA TYR A 351 -12.68 -23.93 9.27
C TYR A 351 -11.48 -22.99 9.49
N TYR A 352 -11.76 -21.72 9.80
CA TYR A 352 -10.69 -20.73 10.00
C TYR A 352 -9.87 -21.02 11.26
N GLN A 353 -10.48 -21.54 12.32
CA GLN A 353 -9.79 -21.91 13.55
C GLN A 353 -8.69 -22.97 13.34
N GLU A 354 -8.82 -23.84 12.37
CA GLU A 354 -7.80 -24.86 12.06
C GLU A 354 -6.52 -24.25 11.48
N VAL A 355 -6.64 -23.15 10.76
CA VAL A 355 -5.52 -22.50 10.04
C VAL A 355 -5.10 -21.16 10.64
N ALA A 356 -5.87 -20.64 11.58
CA ALA A 356 -5.65 -19.34 12.17
C ALA A 356 -4.37 -19.28 12.99
N LYS A 357 -3.68 -18.14 12.89
CA LYS A 357 -2.51 -17.79 13.72
C LYS A 357 -2.70 -16.35 14.17
N PRO A 358 -2.11 -15.97 15.33
CA PRO A 358 -2.10 -14.58 15.76
C PRO A 358 -1.63 -13.65 14.64
N PHE A 359 -2.29 -12.51 14.51
CA PHE A 359 -1.88 -11.53 13.51
C PHE A 359 -0.52 -10.93 13.89
N SER A 360 0.41 -10.89 12.94
CA SER A 360 1.71 -10.25 13.13
C SER A 360 1.54 -8.73 13.13
N TRP A 361 1.21 -8.17 14.30
CA TRP A 361 1.04 -6.73 14.47
C TRP A 361 2.40 -6.05 14.62
N LYS A 362 2.77 -5.21 13.66
CA LYS A 362 4.11 -4.59 13.60
C LYS A 362 4.14 -3.13 14.03
N PHE A 363 2.97 -2.48 14.06
CA PHE A 363 2.86 -1.07 14.38
C PHE A 363 2.93 -0.88 15.91
N THR A 364 3.91 -0.11 16.37
CA THR A 364 4.21 0.08 17.80
C THR A 364 3.78 1.45 18.31
N ALA A 365 3.77 1.63 19.63
CA ALA A 365 3.56 2.94 20.26
C ALA A 365 4.63 3.97 19.83
N ALA A 366 5.87 3.54 19.60
CA ALA A 366 6.93 4.40 19.07
C ALA A 366 6.65 4.86 17.62
N ASP A 367 6.14 3.96 16.77
CA ASP A 367 5.75 4.31 15.41
C ASP A 367 4.58 5.29 15.38
N LEU A 368 3.62 5.14 16.29
CA LEU A 368 2.51 6.07 16.45
C LEU A 368 3.02 7.48 16.80
N LYS A 369 3.85 7.60 17.81
CA LYS A 369 4.44 8.90 18.24
C LYS A 369 5.18 9.57 17.10
N LYS A 370 6.07 8.83 16.43
CA LYS A 370 6.81 9.32 15.24
C LYS A 370 5.89 9.79 14.12
N ARG A 371 4.78 9.08 13.87
CA ARG A 371 3.80 9.49 12.86
C ARG A 371 3.09 10.79 13.22
N LEU A 372 2.73 10.96 14.49
CA LEU A 372 2.08 12.17 14.97
C LEU A 372 3.01 13.38 14.93
N GLU A 373 4.29 13.21 15.27
CA GLU A 373 5.31 14.25 15.12
C GLU A 373 5.43 14.72 13.66
N LEU A 374 5.45 13.79 12.70
CA LEU A 374 5.46 14.12 11.27
C LEU A 374 4.20 14.89 10.84
N VAL A 375 3.03 14.52 11.34
CA VAL A 375 1.78 15.21 11.04
C VAL A 375 1.78 16.63 11.61
N GLN A 376 2.28 16.81 12.84
CA GLN A 376 2.42 18.12 13.48
C GLN A 376 3.41 19.02 12.72
N ALA A 377 4.58 18.49 12.36
CA ALA A 377 5.58 19.21 11.60
C ALA A 377 5.04 19.68 10.22
N PHE A 378 4.30 18.81 9.53
CA PHE A 378 3.68 19.11 8.25
C PHE A 378 2.58 20.17 8.38
N SER A 379 1.77 20.11 9.44
CA SER A 379 0.73 21.11 9.72
C SER A 379 1.32 22.49 9.97
N LEU A 380 2.42 22.57 10.71
CA LEU A 380 3.15 23.82 10.97
C LEU A 380 3.74 24.41 9.68
N GLN A 381 4.29 23.59 8.80
CA GLN A 381 4.81 24.03 7.50
C GLN A 381 3.74 24.64 6.58
N LEU A 382 2.51 24.12 6.65
CA LEU A 382 1.40 24.61 5.83
C LEU A 382 0.61 25.75 6.48
N GLY A 383 1.05 26.27 7.65
CA GLY A 383 0.37 27.35 8.35
C GLY A 383 -1.00 26.97 8.92
N PHE A 384 -1.32 25.69 8.97
CA PHE A 384 -2.51 25.21 9.65
C PHE A 384 -2.24 25.13 11.15
N THR A 385 -2.75 26.11 11.90
CA THR A 385 -2.82 25.96 13.35
C THR A 385 -3.80 24.82 13.63
N LEU A 386 -3.31 23.74 14.22
CA LEU A 386 -4.14 22.66 14.72
C LEU A 386 -5.10 23.28 15.74
N ARG A 387 -6.37 23.40 15.38
CA ARG A 387 -7.39 23.79 16.36
C ARG A 387 -7.45 22.67 17.38
N THR A 388 -6.81 22.89 18.52
CA THR A 388 -7.04 22.11 19.73
C THR A 388 -8.52 22.28 20.11
N SER A 389 -9.11 21.28 20.73
CA SER A 389 -10.53 21.10 21.03
C SER A 389 -11.24 22.24 21.79
N GLU A 390 -10.59 23.38 22.01
CA GLU A 390 -11.15 24.52 22.76
C GLU A 390 -11.99 25.49 21.91
N THR A 391 -12.17 25.29 20.60
CA THR A 391 -12.82 26.27 19.73
C THR A 391 -14.10 25.74 19.02
N LEU A 392 -14.72 24.69 19.53
CA LEU A 392 -16.05 24.24 19.09
C LEU A 392 -16.98 24.16 20.32
N VAL A 393 -17.46 25.30 20.76
CA VAL A 393 -18.72 25.47 21.53
C VAL A 393 -19.79 25.90 20.55
#